data_1ff6251295b60cff0f5d6f7826ae3936
#
_entry.id   1ff6251295b60cff0f5d6f7826ae3936
#
_cell.length_a   1.000
_cell.length_b   1.000
_cell.length_c   1.000
_cell.angle_alpha   90.00
_cell.angle_beta   90.00
_cell.angle_gamma   90.00
#
_symmetry.space_group_name_H-M   'P 1'
#
loop_
_entity.id
_entity.type
_entity.pdbx_description
1 polymer ?
#
loop_
_entity_poly.entity_id
_entity_poly.type
_entity_poly.pdbx_seq_one_letter_code
_entity_poly.pdbx_strand_id
1 'polypeptide(L)'
;MTQDQKIIRNKLGLLKLAQTLGSVSDACKVLGFSRDSFYRFKELHETGGEAALAEISRKKPNLKNRADPKIEQAVVEFAIEQPAYGQVRVANEIKKRGLSVSPAGVRTIWLRHDLQTFQQRLKALSAKVAQEGLILTEDQVRALEKARQDKEAHGEIETEHPGYLGAQDTYYVGNLKGVGRIYQQTFIDTYSKFAFAKLYDRKHAITAADMLNDRVLPFFEEHGVPLLRILTDRATEYCGNRESHEFALYLDLENIEHTRTRVKSPQTNGICERFHQTVQNEFYASAFRRKLYHSLDELQADVDVWMQSYNAERTHSGKYCYGKTPLQTFIESATLAYDKQLDRMQPTSTATEVAA
;
A
#
# COMPACT_ATOMS: atom_id res chain seq x y z
N MET A 1 11.11 -28.17 -4.54
CA MET A 1 10.36 -28.98 -5.49
C MET A 1 9.08 -28.23 -5.83
N THR A 2 8.88 -27.78 -7.07
CA THR A 2 7.70 -27.03 -7.50
C THR A 2 6.45 -27.93 -7.54
N GLN A 3 5.25 -27.33 -7.55
CA GLN A 3 4.00 -28.07 -7.61
C GLN A 3 3.90 -28.91 -8.89
N ASP A 4 4.37 -28.36 -10.02
CA ASP A 4 4.40 -29.08 -11.31
C ASP A 4 5.35 -30.30 -11.27
N GLN A 5 6.51 -30.17 -10.65
CA GLN A 5 7.44 -31.29 -10.47
C GLN A 5 6.84 -32.42 -9.63
N LYS A 6 6.02 -32.11 -8.61
CA LYS A 6 5.31 -33.14 -7.83
C LYS A 6 4.25 -33.87 -8.68
N ILE A 7 3.50 -33.12 -9.50
CA ILE A 7 2.47 -33.66 -10.39
C ILE A 7 3.11 -34.59 -11.43
N ILE A 8 4.18 -34.15 -12.09
CA ILE A 8 4.91 -34.95 -13.07
C ILE A 8 5.42 -36.27 -12.42
N ARG A 9 6.03 -36.14 -11.23
CA ARG A 9 6.56 -37.31 -10.50
C ARG A 9 5.47 -38.32 -10.13
N ASN A 10 4.28 -37.85 -9.71
CA ASN A 10 3.17 -38.75 -9.38
C ASN A 10 2.65 -39.51 -10.62
N LYS A 11 2.52 -38.79 -11.76
CA LYS A 11 2.08 -39.41 -13.01
C LYS A 11 3.11 -40.40 -13.56
N LEU A 12 4.40 -40.07 -13.50
CA LEU A 12 5.50 -41.00 -13.82
C LEU A 12 5.53 -42.22 -12.89
N GLY A 13 5.30 -41.98 -11.60
CA GLY A 13 5.21 -43.04 -10.59
C GLY A 13 4.12 -44.07 -10.94
N LEU A 14 2.96 -43.61 -11.43
CA LEU A 14 1.88 -44.48 -11.88
C LEU A 14 2.31 -45.36 -13.08
N LEU A 15 2.97 -44.76 -14.08
CA LEU A 15 3.43 -45.48 -15.27
C LEU A 15 4.48 -46.55 -14.92
N LYS A 16 5.47 -46.20 -14.07
CA LYS A 16 6.50 -47.11 -13.59
C LYS A 16 5.93 -48.24 -12.72
N LEU A 17 4.98 -47.92 -11.81
CA LEU A 17 4.33 -48.90 -10.94
C LEU A 17 3.55 -49.93 -11.77
N ALA A 18 2.87 -49.51 -12.82
CA ALA A 18 2.15 -50.44 -13.71
C ALA A 18 3.10 -51.41 -14.45
N GLN A 19 4.31 -50.93 -14.84
CA GLN A 19 5.32 -51.77 -15.44
C GLN A 19 5.90 -52.80 -14.43
N THR A 20 6.11 -52.34 -13.19
CA THR A 20 6.64 -53.20 -12.13
C THR A 20 5.65 -54.27 -11.69
N LEU A 21 4.38 -53.92 -11.57
CA LEU A 21 3.31 -54.85 -11.15
C LEU A 21 2.77 -55.71 -12.29
N GLY A 22 3.09 -55.40 -13.55
CA GLY A 22 2.54 -56.09 -14.72
C GLY A 22 1.02 -55.90 -14.88
N SER A 23 0.40 -55.06 -14.04
CA SER A 23 -1.04 -54.83 -13.97
C SER A 23 -1.40 -53.34 -13.87
N VAL A 24 -2.01 -52.81 -14.91
CA VAL A 24 -2.52 -51.42 -14.93
C VAL A 24 -3.61 -51.23 -13.89
N SER A 25 -4.48 -52.25 -13.72
CA SER A 25 -5.60 -52.17 -12.79
C SER A 25 -5.14 -52.01 -11.34
N ASP A 26 -4.13 -52.75 -10.95
CA ASP A 26 -3.63 -52.74 -9.57
C ASP A 26 -2.78 -51.49 -9.30
N ALA A 27 -1.99 -51.04 -10.25
CA ALA A 27 -1.30 -49.76 -10.14
C ALA A 27 -2.28 -48.57 -9.99
N CYS A 28 -3.36 -48.54 -10.75
CA CYS A 28 -4.37 -47.54 -10.65
C CYS A 28 -5.12 -47.56 -9.29
N LYS A 29 -5.42 -48.77 -8.76
CA LYS A 29 -6.02 -48.88 -7.41
C LYS A 29 -5.11 -48.36 -6.31
N VAL A 30 -3.82 -48.71 -6.37
CA VAL A 30 -2.81 -48.30 -5.37
C VAL A 30 -2.63 -46.77 -5.32
N LEU A 31 -2.61 -46.11 -6.47
CA LEU A 31 -2.37 -44.67 -6.56
C LEU A 31 -3.64 -43.84 -6.71
N GLY A 32 -4.84 -44.42 -6.72
CA GLY A 32 -6.10 -43.73 -6.78
C GLY A 32 -6.44 -43.08 -8.14
N PHE A 33 -5.91 -43.62 -9.24
CA PHE A 33 -6.19 -43.12 -10.60
C PHE A 33 -7.16 -44.07 -11.35
N SER A 34 -7.89 -43.47 -12.32
CA SER A 34 -8.68 -44.28 -13.25
C SER A 34 -7.80 -44.88 -14.36
N ARG A 35 -8.24 -46.02 -14.95
CA ARG A 35 -7.54 -46.62 -16.10
C ARG A 35 -7.48 -45.68 -17.29
N ASP A 36 -8.51 -44.86 -17.54
CA ASP A 36 -8.52 -43.84 -18.60
C ASP A 36 -7.42 -42.78 -18.37
N SER A 37 -7.22 -42.38 -17.10
CA SER A 37 -6.13 -41.47 -16.74
C SER A 37 -4.77 -42.07 -17.01
N PHE A 38 -4.60 -43.38 -16.74
CA PHE A 38 -3.35 -44.09 -17.03
C PHE A 38 -3.01 -44.07 -18.51
N TYR A 39 -3.97 -44.47 -19.38
CA TYR A 39 -3.72 -44.52 -20.83
C TYR A 39 -3.46 -43.13 -21.41
N ARG A 40 -4.15 -42.12 -20.93
CA ARG A 40 -3.92 -40.71 -21.31
C ARG A 40 -2.51 -40.25 -20.88
N PHE A 41 -2.06 -40.58 -19.70
CA PHE A 41 -0.70 -40.24 -19.24
C PHE A 41 0.37 -41.00 -20.00
N LYS A 42 0.09 -42.26 -20.37
CA LYS A 42 0.98 -43.05 -21.19
C LYS A 42 1.18 -42.46 -22.58
N GLU A 43 0.08 -42.10 -23.25
CA GLU A 43 0.09 -41.42 -24.55
C GLU A 43 0.82 -40.08 -24.50
N LEU A 44 0.57 -39.26 -23.49
CA LEU A 44 1.26 -37.97 -23.29
C LEU A 44 2.76 -38.15 -23.06
N HIS A 45 3.15 -39.18 -22.30
CA HIS A 45 4.56 -39.51 -22.07
C HIS A 45 5.26 -40.04 -23.33
N GLU A 46 4.58 -40.84 -24.11
CA GLU A 46 5.12 -41.38 -25.38
C GLU A 46 5.28 -40.32 -26.47
N THR A 47 4.37 -39.32 -26.52
CA THR A 47 4.38 -38.23 -27.52
C THR A 47 5.26 -37.05 -27.16
N GLY A 48 5.35 -36.68 -25.88
CA GLY A 48 6.03 -35.45 -25.47
C GLY A 48 6.94 -35.58 -24.24
N GLY A 49 7.25 -36.84 -23.82
CA GLY A 49 8.16 -37.12 -22.70
C GLY A 49 7.59 -36.61 -21.33
N GLU A 50 8.51 -36.49 -20.35
CA GLU A 50 8.14 -36.09 -18.98
C GLU A 50 7.49 -34.70 -18.90
N ALA A 51 7.90 -33.77 -19.76
CA ALA A 51 7.35 -32.41 -19.80
C ALA A 51 5.87 -32.39 -20.19
N ALA A 52 5.40 -33.30 -21.02
CA ALA A 52 4.00 -33.41 -21.42
C ALA A 52 3.08 -33.90 -20.29
N LEU A 53 3.62 -34.42 -19.21
CA LEU A 53 2.88 -34.83 -18.02
C LEU A 53 2.56 -33.64 -17.08
N ALA A 54 3.10 -32.45 -17.33
CA ALA A 54 2.71 -31.25 -16.62
C ALA A 54 1.19 -31.02 -16.75
N GLU A 55 0.61 -30.31 -15.80
CA GLU A 55 -0.82 -30.02 -15.82
C GLU A 55 -1.11 -29.01 -16.92
N ILE A 56 -1.76 -29.46 -18.01
CA ILE A 56 -2.19 -28.57 -19.07
C ILE A 56 -3.31 -27.72 -18.52
N SER A 57 -3.07 -26.41 -18.43
CA SER A 57 -4.12 -25.44 -18.07
C SER A 57 -5.37 -25.69 -18.90
N ARG A 58 -6.52 -25.89 -18.24
CA ARG A 58 -7.84 -26.00 -18.90
C ARG A 58 -8.25 -24.71 -19.60
N LYS A 59 -7.55 -23.60 -19.39
CA LYS A 59 -7.74 -22.35 -20.13
C LYS A 59 -7.32 -22.58 -21.58
N LYS A 60 -8.28 -22.63 -22.49
CA LYS A 60 -8.02 -22.72 -23.92
C LYS A 60 -7.18 -21.50 -24.32
N PRO A 61 -5.95 -21.68 -24.84
CA PRO A 61 -5.08 -20.56 -25.21
C PRO A 61 -5.68 -19.70 -26.34
N ASN A 62 -6.56 -20.27 -27.18
CA ASN A 62 -7.29 -19.58 -28.23
C ASN A 62 -8.79 -19.79 -28.05
N LEU A 63 -9.49 -18.79 -27.55
CA LEU A 63 -10.95 -18.76 -27.54
C LEU A 63 -11.44 -18.51 -28.98
N LYS A 64 -12.42 -19.30 -29.42
CA LYS A 64 -13.01 -19.17 -30.77
C LYS A 64 -13.50 -17.75 -31.12
N ASN A 65 -13.86 -16.97 -30.08
CA ASN A 65 -14.35 -15.59 -30.19
C ASN A 65 -13.34 -14.56 -29.68
N ARG A 66 -12.04 -14.87 -29.71
CA ARG A 66 -11.00 -13.88 -29.34
C ARG A 66 -10.93 -12.82 -30.41
N ALA A 67 -10.87 -11.55 -30.01
CA ALA A 67 -10.66 -10.45 -30.95
C ALA A 67 -9.33 -10.63 -31.71
N ASP A 68 -9.28 -10.16 -32.93
CA ASP A 68 -8.08 -10.15 -33.75
C ASP A 68 -6.95 -9.44 -32.98
N PRO A 69 -5.71 -9.95 -33.02
CA PRO A 69 -4.57 -9.31 -32.34
C PRO A 69 -4.40 -7.83 -32.69
N LYS A 70 -4.69 -7.41 -33.92
CA LYS A 70 -4.66 -6.00 -34.36
C LYS A 70 -5.70 -5.15 -33.63
N ILE A 71 -6.90 -5.69 -33.42
CA ILE A 71 -7.95 -5.01 -32.66
C ILE A 71 -7.56 -4.95 -31.16
N GLU A 72 -7.03 -6.04 -30.63
CA GLU A 72 -6.58 -6.10 -29.23
C GLU A 72 -5.51 -5.04 -28.96
N GLN A 73 -4.51 -4.96 -29.82
CA GLN A 73 -3.44 -3.96 -29.73
C GLN A 73 -3.97 -2.52 -29.84
N ALA A 74 -4.82 -2.23 -30.83
CA ALA A 74 -5.41 -0.91 -30.98
C ALA A 74 -6.25 -0.47 -29.76
N VAL A 75 -6.97 -1.40 -29.13
CA VAL A 75 -7.75 -1.14 -27.91
C VAL A 75 -6.82 -0.83 -26.72
N VAL A 76 -5.70 -1.56 -26.58
CA VAL A 76 -4.71 -1.34 -25.51
C VAL A 76 -4.01 0.01 -25.69
N GLU A 77 -3.53 0.30 -26.89
CA GLU A 77 -2.88 1.58 -27.20
C GLU A 77 -3.82 2.75 -26.93
N PHE A 78 -5.07 2.65 -27.41
CA PHE A 78 -6.06 3.70 -27.20
C PHE A 78 -6.45 3.88 -25.72
N ALA A 79 -6.47 2.80 -24.93
CA ALA A 79 -6.72 2.87 -23.50
C ALA A 79 -5.62 3.62 -22.72
N ILE A 80 -4.39 3.55 -23.22
CA ILE A 80 -3.24 4.28 -22.66
C ILE A 80 -3.23 5.73 -23.16
N GLU A 81 -3.52 5.97 -24.44
CA GLU A 81 -3.61 7.33 -25.01
C GLU A 81 -4.71 8.16 -24.34
N GLN A 82 -5.86 7.55 -24.09
CA GLN A 82 -7.06 8.22 -23.54
C GLN A 82 -7.63 7.47 -22.32
N PRO A 83 -6.92 7.52 -21.17
CA PRO A 83 -7.29 6.74 -19.98
C PRO A 83 -8.69 7.03 -19.44
N ALA A 84 -9.20 8.25 -19.68
CA ALA A 84 -10.51 8.71 -19.19
C ALA A 84 -11.68 8.10 -19.96
N TYR A 85 -11.46 7.50 -21.14
CA TYR A 85 -12.55 7.00 -21.96
C TYR A 85 -13.08 5.65 -21.45
N GLY A 86 -14.41 5.56 -21.36
CA GLY A 86 -15.11 4.32 -21.00
C GLY A 86 -15.18 3.35 -22.19
N GLN A 87 -15.51 2.09 -21.91
CA GLN A 87 -15.57 1.01 -22.90
C GLN A 87 -16.43 1.30 -24.14
N VAL A 88 -17.56 2.01 -23.95
CA VAL A 88 -18.46 2.37 -25.06
C VAL A 88 -17.81 3.40 -25.98
N ARG A 89 -17.18 4.43 -25.39
CA ARG A 89 -16.53 5.48 -26.18
C ARG A 89 -15.32 4.92 -26.91
N VAL A 90 -14.51 4.06 -26.27
CA VAL A 90 -13.38 3.39 -26.92
C VAL A 90 -13.85 2.52 -28.09
N ALA A 91 -14.92 1.74 -27.93
CA ALA A 91 -15.47 0.94 -29.03
C ALA A 91 -15.88 1.81 -30.24
N ASN A 92 -16.50 2.98 -29.97
CA ASN A 92 -16.89 3.92 -31.02
C ASN A 92 -15.69 4.57 -31.73
N GLU A 93 -14.65 4.94 -30.97
CA GLU A 93 -13.43 5.52 -31.56
C GLU A 93 -12.63 4.50 -32.38
N ILE A 94 -12.54 3.25 -31.91
CA ILE A 94 -11.93 2.14 -32.66
C ILE A 94 -12.72 1.86 -33.96
N LYS A 95 -14.05 1.97 -33.92
CA LYS A 95 -14.90 1.83 -35.11
C LYS A 95 -14.64 2.92 -36.17
N LYS A 96 -14.38 4.17 -35.76
CA LYS A 96 -13.97 5.26 -36.64
C LYS A 96 -12.64 4.98 -37.35
N ARG A 97 -11.75 4.20 -36.71
CA ARG A 97 -10.47 3.75 -37.31
C ARG A 97 -10.63 2.52 -38.21
N GLY A 98 -11.86 2.10 -38.53
CA GLY A 98 -12.14 0.97 -39.39
C GLY A 98 -12.08 -0.41 -38.72
N LEU A 99 -11.87 -0.48 -37.43
CA LEU A 99 -11.83 -1.73 -36.65
C LEU A 99 -13.13 -1.88 -35.87
N SER A 100 -13.69 -3.09 -35.80
CA SER A 100 -14.96 -3.33 -35.10
C SER A 100 -14.74 -4.16 -33.84
N VAL A 101 -15.15 -3.60 -32.69
CA VAL A 101 -15.14 -4.28 -31.39
C VAL A 101 -16.35 -3.84 -30.59
N SER A 102 -17.00 -4.76 -29.90
CA SER A 102 -18.11 -4.43 -28.99
C SER A 102 -17.59 -3.83 -27.68
N PRO A 103 -18.39 -3.01 -26.98
CA PRO A 103 -17.99 -2.51 -25.63
C PRO A 103 -17.63 -3.62 -24.64
N ALA A 104 -18.34 -4.76 -24.69
CA ALA A 104 -18.02 -5.94 -23.89
C ALA A 104 -16.67 -6.56 -24.32
N GLY A 105 -16.35 -6.54 -25.62
CA GLY A 105 -15.04 -6.95 -26.14
C GLY A 105 -13.92 -6.07 -25.63
N VAL A 106 -14.09 -4.75 -25.64
CA VAL A 106 -13.13 -3.77 -25.04
C VAL A 106 -12.88 -4.10 -23.57
N ARG A 107 -13.95 -4.32 -22.78
CA ARG A 107 -13.82 -4.70 -21.37
C ARG A 107 -13.03 -6.00 -21.18
N THR A 108 -13.28 -7.01 -22.02
CA THR A 108 -12.58 -8.30 -21.95
C THR A 108 -11.10 -8.16 -22.29
N ILE A 109 -10.76 -7.30 -23.27
CA ILE A 109 -9.37 -6.96 -23.58
C ILE A 109 -8.71 -6.24 -22.40
N TRP A 110 -9.36 -5.24 -21.82
CA TRP A 110 -8.84 -4.53 -20.65
C TRP A 110 -8.59 -5.45 -19.46
N LEU A 111 -9.47 -6.43 -19.19
CA LEU A 111 -9.27 -7.42 -18.14
C LEU A 111 -8.03 -8.29 -18.36
N ARG A 112 -7.69 -8.62 -19.61
CA ARG A 112 -6.49 -9.40 -19.93
C ARG A 112 -5.20 -8.61 -19.78
N HIS A 113 -5.26 -7.29 -19.96
CA HIS A 113 -4.10 -6.38 -19.91
C HIS A 113 -4.05 -5.52 -18.65
N ASP A 114 -4.84 -5.86 -17.61
CA ASP A 114 -4.92 -5.11 -16.36
C ASP A 114 -5.22 -3.61 -16.52
N LEU A 115 -6.10 -3.27 -17.51
CA LEU A 115 -6.50 -1.90 -17.84
C LEU A 115 -7.97 -1.59 -17.52
N GLN A 116 -8.64 -2.41 -16.71
CA GLN A 116 -10.08 -2.33 -16.44
C GLN A 116 -10.52 -1.06 -15.73
N THR A 117 -9.69 -0.50 -14.86
CA THR A 117 -9.99 0.72 -14.12
C THR A 117 -9.27 1.93 -14.70
N PHE A 118 -9.85 3.12 -14.49
CA PHE A 118 -9.20 4.38 -14.86
C PHE A 118 -7.79 4.53 -14.25
N GLN A 119 -7.63 4.15 -12.98
CA GLN A 119 -6.34 4.21 -12.28
C GLN A 119 -5.28 3.29 -12.90
N GLN A 120 -5.67 2.07 -13.32
CA GLN A 120 -4.74 1.16 -14.00
C GLN A 120 -4.29 1.71 -15.35
N ARG A 121 -5.19 2.31 -16.13
CA ARG A 121 -4.85 2.95 -17.40
C ARG A 121 -3.93 4.16 -17.22
N LEU A 122 -4.16 4.99 -16.19
CA LEU A 122 -3.26 6.09 -15.84
C LEU A 122 -1.88 5.61 -15.42
N LYS A 123 -1.81 4.53 -14.63
CA LYS A 123 -0.54 3.93 -14.23
C LYS A 123 0.23 3.41 -15.45
N ALA A 124 -0.46 2.78 -16.40
CA ALA A 124 0.13 2.33 -17.65
C ALA A 124 0.63 3.50 -18.51
N LEU A 125 -0.12 4.61 -18.58
CA LEU A 125 0.33 5.84 -19.23
C LEU A 125 1.59 6.41 -18.59
N SER A 126 1.62 6.53 -17.26
CA SER A 126 2.78 7.04 -16.52
C SER A 126 4.02 6.17 -16.76
N ALA A 127 3.85 4.84 -16.77
CA ALA A 127 4.94 3.91 -17.06
C ALA A 127 5.47 4.07 -18.49
N LYS A 128 4.58 4.24 -19.48
CA LYS A 128 4.95 4.46 -20.87
C LYS A 128 5.70 5.78 -21.05
N VAL A 129 5.23 6.85 -20.42
CA VAL A 129 5.89 8.17 -20.44
C VAL A 129 7.29 8.10 -19.84
N ALA A 130 7.45 7.39 -18.71
CA ALA A 130 8.76 7.22 -18.07
C ALA A 130 9.74 6.39 -18.92
N GLN A 131 9.24 5.45 -19.74
CA GLN A 131 10.08 4.62 -20.61
C GLN A 131 10.46 5.31 -21.93
N GLU A 132 9.54 6.08 -22.51
CA GLU A 132 9.69 6.63 -23.86
C GLU A 132 10.04 8.13 -23.89
N GLY A 133 10.05 8.82 -22.73
CA GLY A 133 10.31 10.27 -22.65
C GLY A 133 9.28 11.12 -23.39
N LEU A 134 8.05 10.62 -23.55
CA LEU A 134 7.01 11.26 -24.33
C LEU A 134 6.50 12.55 -23.69
N ILE A 135 6.22 13.56 -24.50
CA ILE A 135 5.53 14.78 -24.09
C ILE A 135 4.05 14.46 -23.91
N LEU A 136 3.53 14.67 -22.71
CA LEU A 136 2.10 14.48 -22.38
C LEU A 136 1.25 15.57 -23.03
N THR A 137 0.07 15.20 -23.51
CA THR A 137 -0.95 16.18 -23.92
C THR A 137 -1.55 16.87 -22.67
N GLU A 138 -2.07 18.09 -22.83
CA GLU A 138 -2.72 18.82 -21.73
C GLU A 138 -3.82 18.00 -21.02
N ASP A 139 -4.62 17.24 -21.76
CA ASP A 139 -5.67 16.39 -21.19
C ASP A 139 -5.10 15.22 -20.38
N GLN A 140 -3.97 14.68 -20.79
CA GLN A 140 -3.25 13.63 -20.05
C GLN A 140 -2.64 14.20 -18.75
N VAL A 141 -2.04 15.38 -18.81
CA VAL A 141 -1.52 16.10 -17.63
C VAL A 141 -2.66 16.39 -16.64
N ARG A 142 -3.76 16.98 -17.11
CA ARG A 142 -4.94 17.22 -16.26
C ARG A 142 -5.50 15.94 -15.64
N ALA A 143 -5.52 14.82 -16.39
CA ALA A 143 -5.99 13.54 -15.87
C ALA A 143 -5.06 12.99 -14.79
N LEU A 144 -3.75 13.12 -14.94
CA LEU A 144 -2.75 12.72 -13.94
C LEU A 144 -2.83 13.61 -12.69
N GLU A 145 -2.92 14.94 -12.87
CA GLU A 145 -3.09 15.88 -11.76
C GLU A 145 -4.38 15.61 -10.98
N LYS A 146 -5.50 15.39 -11.68
CA LYS A 146 -6.76 15.03 -11.03
C LYS A 146 -6.67 13.70 -10.28
N ALA A 147 -6.01 12.69 -10.86
CA ALA A 147 -5.81 11.40 -10.18
C ALA A 147 -4.90 11.55 -8.96
N ARG A 148 -3.89 12.44 -9.01
CA ARG A 148 -3.05 12.80 -7.87
C ARG A 148 -3.87 13.49 -6.78
N GLN A 149 -4.68 14.49 -7.15
CA GLN A 149 -5.58 15.17 -6.23
C GLN A 149 -6.63 14.24 -5.63
N ASP A 150 -7.17 13.30 -6.42
CA ASP A 150 -8.13 12.30 -5.92
C ASP A 150 -7.45 11.31 -4.96
N LYS A 151 -6.19 10.92 -5.18
CA LYS A 151 -5.40 10.11 -4.24
C LYS A 151 -5.13 10.87 -2.94
N GLU A 152 -4.71 12.12 -3.02
CA GLU A 152 -4.54 13.01 -1.87
C GLU A 152 -5.87 13.20 -1.12
N ALA A 153 -6.98 13.26 -1.85
CA ALA A 153 -8.32 13.36 -1.30
C ALA A 153 -8.79 12.09 -0.56
N HIS A 154 -8.31 10.92 -0.97
CA HIS A 154 -8.64 9.64 -0.34
C HIS A 154 -7.65 9.22 0.76
N GLY A 155 -6.73 10.11 1.16
CA GLY A 155 -5.76 9.87 2.23
C GLY A 155 -4.61 8.93 1.84
N GLU A 156 -4.43 8.65 0.57
CA GLU A 156 -3.21 8.05 0.03
C GLU A 156 -2.19 9.14 -0.31
N ILE A 157 -1.75 9.91 0.69
CA ILE A 157 -0.62 10.82 0.51
C ILE A 157 0.61 9.93 0.32
N GLU A 158 1.20 9.99 -0.87
CA GLU A 158 2.46 9.30 -1.13
C GLU A 158 3.56 10.01 -0.34
N THR A 159 4.09 9.32 0.65
CA THR A 159 5.21 9.78 1.46
C THR A 159 6.50 9.40 0.75
N GLU A 160 7.44 10.31 0.70
CA GLU A 160 8.66 10.14 -0.07
C GLU A 160 9.84 9.66 0.78
N HIS A 161 9.86 10.02 2.07
CA HIS A 161 10.90 9.67 3.04
C HIS A 161 10.35 9.76 4.47
N PRO A 162 11.04 9.23 5.50
CA PRO A 162 10.70 9.49 6.90
C PRO A 162 10.66 10.98 7.20
N GLY A 163 9.70 11.42 8.02
CA GLY A 163 9.51 12.84 8.36
C GLY A 163 8.77 13.67 7.30
N TYR A 164 8.50 13.12 6.11
CA TYR A 164 7.71 13.83 5.08
C TYR A 164 6.29 14.15 5.56
N LEU A 165 5.65 13.17 6.21
CA LEU A 165 4.31 13.27 6.77
C LEU A 165 4.16 12.42 8.01
N GLY A 166 3.83 13.03 9.13
CA GLY A 166 3.34 12.37 10.32
C GLY A 166 1.81 12.36 10.36
N ALA A 167 1.21 11.33 10.92
CA ALA A 167 -0.22 11.30 11.23
C ALA A 167 -0.41 11.33 12.75
N GLN A 168 -1.24 12.24 13.25
CA GLN A 168 -1.53 12.36 14.68
C GLN A 168 -3.03 12.23 14.95
N ASP A 169 -3.37 11.53 16.01
CA ASP A 169 -4.76 11.29 16.41
C ASP A 169 -4.88 11.00 17.91
N THR A 170 -6.06 11.25 18.45
CA THR A 170 -6.40 11.00 19.86
C THR A 170 -7.29 9.78 19.99
N TYR A 171 -6.84 8.76 20.72
CA TYR A 171 -7.58 7.54 20.99
C TYR A 171 -8.12 7.53 22.43
N TYR A 172 -9.42 7.26 22.60
CA TYR A 172 -10.00 7.05 23.92
C TYR A 172 -9.75 5.63 24.40
N VAL A 173 -8.90 5.48 25.43
CA VAL A 173 -8.49 4.18 25.98
C VAL A 173 -9.58 3.58 26.86
N GLY A 174 -10.20 4.41 27.70
CA GLY A 174 -11.22 3.96 28.65
C GLY A 174 -11.27 4.83 29.91
N ASN A 175 -11.94 4.30 30.93
CA ASN A 175 -12.05 4.93 32.25
C ASN A 175 -11.38 4.04 33.29
N LEU A 176 -10.34 4.55 33.92
CA LEU A 176 -9.60 3.85 34.97
C LEU A 176 -10.13 4.29 36.35
N LYS A 177 -10.52 3.32 37.19
CA LYS A 177 -11.06 3.59 38.50
C LYS A 177 -10.01 4.33 39.37
N GLY A 178 -10.39 5.51 39.88
CA GLY A 178 -9.50 6.37 40.68
C GLY A 178 -8.66 7.37 39.89
N VAL A 179 -8.54 7.22 38.57
CA VAL A 179 -7.80 8.14 37.68
C VAL A 179 -8.74 8.92 36.78
N GLY A 180 -9.80 8.30 36.28
CA GLY A 180 -10.75 8.92 35.38
C GLY A 180 -10.59 8.46 33.93
N ARG A 181 -10.99 9.32 33.00
CA ARG A 181 -10.88 9.06 31.55
C ARG A 181 -9.44 9.13 31.11
N ILE A 182 -9.02 8.19 30.27
CA ILE A 182 -7.67 8.14 29.72
C ILE A 182 -7.75 8.28 28.21
N TYR A 183 -6.94 9.17 27.69
CA TYR A 183 -6.75 9.43 26.25
C TYR A 183 -5.31 9.14 25.88
N GLN A 184 -5.10 8.50 24.75
CA GLN A 184 -3.78 8.28 24.15
C GLN A 184 -3.61 9.25 22.99
N GLN A 185 -2.64 10.15 23.07
CA GLN A 185 -2.13 10.84 21.90
C GLN A 185 -1.22 9.89 21.15
N THR A 186 -1.43 9.78 19.85
CA THR A 186 -0.69 8.90 18.96
C THR A 186 -0.10 9.71 17.82
N PHE A 187 1.18 9.51 17.53
CA PHE A 187 1.82 10.01 16.32
C PHE A 187 2.46 8.84 15.57
N ILE A 188 2.35 8.83 14.24
CA ILE A 188 2.94 7.79 13.39
C ILE A 188 3.58 8.44 12.18
N ASP A 189 4.86 8.17 11.96
CA ASP A 189 5.50 8.49 10.68
C ASP A 189 4.89 7.62 9.56
N THR A 190 4.34 8.26 8.56
CA THR A 190 3.58 7.55 7.52
C THR A 190 4.47 6.76 6.56
N TYR A 191 5.78 7.03 6.52
CA TYR A 191 6.75 6.27 5.74
C TYR A 191 7.21 5.02 6.49
N SER A 192 7.91 5.18 7.60
CA SER A 192 8.53 4.10 8.36
C SER A 192 7.56 3.30 9.23
N LYS A 193 6.39 3.87 9.53
CA LYS A 193 5.42 3.37 10.54
C LYS A 193 5.93 3.44 11.97
N PHE A 194 7.04 4.16 12.21
CA PHE A 194 7.50 4.44 13.57
C PHE A 194 6.44 5.24 14.31
N ALA A 195 6.08 4.79 15.50
CA ALA A 195 4.96 5.33 16.25
C ALA A 195 5.35 5.77 17.65
N PHE A 196 4.62 6.76 18.15
CA PHE A 196 4.70 7.25 19.52
C PHE A 196 3.32 7.24 20.15
N ALA A 197 3.26 6.99 21.45
CA ALA A 197 2.03 7.02 22.23
C ALA A 197 2.30 7.63 23.60
N LYS A 198 1.50 8.63 24.00
CA LYS A 198 1.56 9.24 25.33
C LYS A 198 0.14 9.38 25.90
N LEU A 199 -0.02 9.07 27.17
CA LEU A 199 -1.31 9.03 27.85
C LEU A 199 -1.59 10.34 28.60
N TYR A 200 -2.86 10.74 28.60
CA TYR A 200 -3.34 11.95 29.27
C TYR A 200 -4.69 11.71 29.93
N ASP A 201 -4.98 12.47 30.97
CA ASP A 201 -6.28 12.50 31.67
C ASP A 201 -7.33 13.34 30.94
N ARG A 202 -6.90 14.13 29.97
CA ARG A 202 -7.73 15.05 29.21
C ARG A 202 -7.29 15.17 27.75
N LYS A 203 -8.20 15.71 26.93
CA LYS A 203 -8.05 15.85 25.49
C LYS A 203 -8.11 17.35 25.13
N HIS A 204 -6.95 17.98 24.98
CA HIS A 204 -6.79 19.41 24.67
C HIS A 204 -5.71 19.67 23.64
N ALA A 205 -5.70 20.86 23.05
CA ALA A 205 -4.68 21.29 22.09
C ALA A 205 -3.27 21.24 22.70
N ILE A 206 -3.13 21.59 23.97
CA ILE A 206 -1.86 21.51 24.72
C ILE A 206 -1.35 20.07 24.78
N THR A 207 -2.21 19.07 25.05
CA THR A 207 -1.76 17.64 25.11
C THR A 207 -1.35 17.12 23.75
N ALA A 208 -1.91 17.64 22.68
CA ALA A 208 -1.49 17.29 21.32
C ALA A 208 -0.12 17.90 20.97
N ALA A 209 0.15 19.15 21.39
CA ALA A 209 1.44 19.80 21.22
C ALA A 209 2.52 19.18 22.13
N ASP A 210 2.19 18.87 23.39
CA ASP A 210 3.10 18.23 24.33
C ASP A 210 3.61 16.89 23.85
N MET A 211 2.77 16.08 23.20
CA MET A 211 3.19 14.82 22.58
C MET A 211 4.28 15.03 21.53
N LEU A 212 4.17 16.07 20.69
CA LEU A 212 5.18 16.39 19.70
C LEU A 212 6.47 16.87 20.34
N ASN A 213 6.37 17.80 21.29
CA ASN A 213 7.50 18.41 21.97
C ASN A 213 8.31 17.43 22.83
N ASP A 214 7.62 16.53 23.55
CA ASP A 214 8.24 15.63 24.51
C ASP A 214 8.82 14.37 23.87
N ARG A 215 8.18 13.85 22.81
CA ARG A 215 8.52 12.53 22.27
C ARG A 215 8.89 12.52 20.79
N VAL A 216 8.18 13.27 19.97
CA VAL A 216 8.33 13.16 18.52
C VAL A 216 9.53 13.97 18.04
N LEU A 217 9.54 15.27 18.29
CA LEU A 217 10.60 16.15 17.79
C LEU A 217 11.99 15.76 18.29
N PRO A 218 12.20 15.42 19.59
CA PRO A 218 13.51 14.99 20.06
C PRO A 218 14.05 13.77 19.32
N PHE A 219 13.18 12.80 19.00
CA PHE A 219 13.58 11.62 18.23
C PHE A 219 13.97 11.97 16.78
N PHE A 220 13.19 12.83 16.12
CA PHE A 220 13.49 13.25 14.75
C PHE A 220 14.77 14.09 14.69
N GLU A 221 14.99 14.95 15.65
CA GLU A 221 16.22 15.77 15.81
C GLU A 221 17.45 14.89 16.05
N GLU A 222 17.37 13.91 16.97
CA GLU A 222 18.45 12.96 17.26
C GLU A 222 18.91 12.23 16.01
N HIS A 223 17.97 11.90 15.11
CA HIS A 223 18.27 11.21 13.85
C HIS A 223 18.52 12.19 12.68
N GLY A 224 18.46 13.49 12.94
CA GLY A 224 18.67 14.55 11.95
C GLY A 224 17.63 14.56 10.82
N VAL A 225 16.48 13.96 11.01
CA VAL A 225 15.39 13.91 10.02
C VAL A 225 14.36 14.97 10.36
N PRO A 226 14.09 15.99 9.54
CA PRO A 226 13.07 16.99 9.83
C PRO A 226 11.68 16.44 9.62
N LEU A 227 10.76 16.84 10.49
CA LEU A 227 9.34 16.60 10.34
C LEU A 227 8.72 17.75 9.54
N LEU A 228 8.29 17.51 8.30
CA LEU A 228 7.84 18.55 7.41
C LEU A 228 6.34 18.85 7.54
N ARG A 229 5.53 17.82 7.80
CA ARG A 229 4.07 17.93 7.74
C ARG A 229 3.40 16.99 8.72
N ILE A 230 2.29 17.43 9.31
CA ILE A 230 1.43 16.60 10.16
C ILE A 230 0.00 16.56 9.61
N LEU A 231 -0.54 15.37 9.52
CA LEU A 231 -1.94 15.10 9.18
C LEU A 231 -2.73 14.82 10.46
N THR A 232 -3.82 15.57 10.68
CA THR A 232 -4.76 15.33 11.78
C THR A 232 -6.19 15.26 11.26
N ASP A 233 -7.09 14.78 12.10
CA ASP A 233 -8.52 15.02 11.89
C ASP A 233 -8.89 16.48 12.20
N ARG A 234 -10.19 16.77 12.23
CA ARG A 234 -10.73 18.10 12.53
C ARG A 234 -11.27 18.22 13.96
N ALA A 235 -10.80 17.39 14.87
CA ALA A 235 -11.19 17.46 16.25
C ALA A 235 -10.70 18.76 16.90
N THR A 236 -11.36 19.15 17.97
CA THR A 236 -11.12 20.44 18.66
C THR A 236 -9.71 20.58 19.25
N GLU A 237 -9.04 19.49 19.52
CA GLU A 237 -7.63 19.47 19.97
C GLU A 237 -6.63 19.82 18.86
N TYR A 238 -7.01 19.69 17.59
CA TYR A 238 -6.19 20.01 16.43
C TYR A 238 -6.67 21.23 15.65
N CYS A 239 -7.93 21.62 15.83
CA CYS A 239 -8.56 22.66 15.04
C CYS A 239 -9.31 23.67 15.91
N GLY A 240 -8.93 24.93 15.81
CA GLY A 240 -9.56 26.07 16.44
C GLY A 240 -9.27 27.36 15.67
N ASN A 241 -9.41 28.49 16.33
CA ASN A 241 -8.98 29.77 15.77
C ASN A 241 -7.46 29.78 15.66
N ARG A 242 -6.92 29.92 14.45
CA ARG A 242 -5.50 29.85 14.14
C ARG A 242 -4.62 30.79 14.99
N GLU A 243 -5.15 31.96 15.33
CA GLU A 243 -4.41 32.98 16.10
C GLU A 243 -4.27 32.66 17.58
N SER A 244 -5.08 31.73 18.12
CA SER A 244 -5.14 31.45 19.56
C SER A 244 -5.14 29.94 19.89
N HIS A 245 -5.08 29.07 18.89
CA HIS A 245 -5.11 27.62 19.10
C HIS A 245 -3.71 27.08 19.34
N GLU A 246 -3.45 26.59 20.54
CA GLU A 246 -2.11 26.21 21.03
C GLU A 246 -1.39 25.23 20.13
N PHE A 247 -2.08 24.21 19.61
CA PHE A 247 -1.51 23.24 18.69
C PHE A 247 -1.08 23.89 17.36
N ALA A 248 -1.92 24.77 16.80
CA ALA A 248 -1.58 25.45 15.54
C ALA A 248 -0.40 26.42 15.72
N LEU A 249 -0.37 27.16 16.82
CA LEU A 249 0.74 28.07 17.15
C LEU A 249 2.05 27.30 17.36
N TYR A 250 1.98 26.11 17.99
CA TYR A 250 3.14 25.26 18.17
C TYR A 250 3.70 24.75 16.84
N LEU A 251 2.83 24.30 15.93
CA LEU A 251 3.28 23.85 14.59
C LEU A 251 3.87 24.99 13.77
N ASP A 252 3.27 26.19 13.85
CA ASP A 252 3.81 27.38 13.16
C ASP A 252 5.20 27.77 13.73
N LEU A 253 5.45 27.61 15.05
CA LEU A 253 6.73 27.85 15.69
C LEU A 253 7.80 26.86 15.21
N GLU A 254 7.46 25.58 15.08
CA GLU A 254 8.34 24.51 14.63
C GLU A 254 8.45 24.42 13.09
N ASN A 255 7.83 25.33 12.36
CA ASN A 255 7.78 25.32 10.88
C ASN A 255 7.22 24.01 10.27
N ILE A 256 6.27 23.38 10.94
CA ILE A 256 5.62 22.15 10.51
C ILE A 256 4.30 22.46 9.81
N GLU A 257 4.12 22.01 8.58
CA GLU A 257 2.87 22.21 7.84
C GLU A 257 1.73 21.36 8.42
N HIS A 258 0.61 22.01 8.74
CA HIS A 258 -0.58 21.33 9.23
C HIS A 258 -1.57 20.99 8.11
N THR A 259 -1.71 19.72 7.83
CA THR A 259 -2.69 19.16 6.88
C THR A 259 -3.86 18.56 7.66
N ARG A 260 -5.09 18.84 7.21
CA ARG A 260 -6.32 18.36 7.86
C ARG A 260 -7.06 17.41 6.94
N THR A 261 -7.66 16.35 7.52
CA THR A 261 -8.52 15.44 6.77
C THR A 261 -9.74 16.15 6.21
N ARG A 262 -10.27 15.72 5.07
CA ARG A 262 -11.49 16.28 4.50
C ARG A 262 -12.71 15.92 5.36
N VAL A 263 -13.68 16.83 5.41
CA VAL A 263 -14.96 16.59 6.10
C VAL A 263 -15.66 15.38 5.47
N LYS A 264 -16.11 14.43 6.30
CA LYS A 264 -16.79 13.20 5.91
C LYS A 264 -15.94 12.17 5.13
N SER A 265 -14.62 12.22 5.23
CA SER A 265 -13.74 11.19 4.68
C SER A 265 -12.95 10.50 5.81
N PRO A 266 -13.55 9.56 6.55
CA PRO A 266 -12.89 8.88 7.68
C PRO A 266 -11.65 8.08 7.25
N GLN A 267 -11.54 7.74 5.97
CA GLN A 267 -10.41 6.95 5.43
C GLN A 267 -9.07 7.70 5.42
N THR A 268 -9.07 9.02 5.61
CA THR A 268 -7.86 9.84 5.53
C THR A 268 -6.90 9.67 6.70
N ASN A 269 -7.36 9.21 7.88
CA ASN A 269 -6.51 8.89 9.03
C ASN A 269 -6.40 7.38 9.32
N GLY A 270 -6.63 6.55 8.30
CA GLY A 270 -6.63 5.09 8.42
C GLY A 270 -5.32 4.47 8.94
N ILE A 271 -4.22 5.23 8.99
CA ILE A 271 -2.97 4.75 9.59
C ILE A 271 -3.06 4.76 11.13
N CYS A 272 -3.56 5.85 11.72
CA CYS A 272 -3.79 5.94 13.16
C CYS A 272 -4.87 4.96 13.61
N GLU A 273 -5.97 4.85 12.87
CA GLU A 273 -7.04 3.89 13.18
C GLU A 273 -6.53 2.45 13.24
N ARG A 274 -5.72 2.03 12.26
CA ARG A 274 -5.10 0.69 12.26
C ARG A 274 -4.12 0.50 13.41
N PHE A 275 -3.38 1.52 13.77
CA PHE A 275 -2.50 1.47 14.93
C PHE A 275 -3.33 1.37 16.22
N HIS A 276 -4.39 2.17 16.39
CA HIS A 276 -5.28 2.09 17.54
C HIS A 276 -5.89 0.70 17.69
N GLN A 277 -6.31 0.07 16.58
CA GLN A 277 -6.77 -1.31 16.62
C GLN A 277 -5.67 -2.29 17.04
N THR A 278 -4.44 -2.07 16.59
CA THR A 278 -3.28 -2.89 16.95
C THR A 278 -2.98 -2.76 18.46
N VAL A 279 -2.83 -1.54 18.98
CA VAL A 279 -2.55 -1.34 20.42
C VAL A 279 -3.71 -1.84 21.29
N GLN A 280 -4.95 -1.68 20.84
CA GLN A 280 -6.12 -2.22 21.55
C GLN A 280 -6.06 -3.74 21.68
N ASN A 281 -5.75 -4.43 20.60
CA ASN A 281 -5.77 -5.90 20.57
C ASN A 281 -4.50 -6.51 21.18
N GLU A 282 -3.33 -5.97 20.90
CA GLU A 282 -2.05 -6.54 21.30
C GLU A 282 -1.62 -6.11 22.71
N PHE A 283 -2.03 -4.92 23.16
CA PHE A 283 -1.65 -4.40 24.47
C PHE A 283 -2.85 -4.24 25.42
N TYR A 284 -3.78 -3.30 25.20
CA TYR A 284 -4.80 -2.95 26.20
C TYR A 284 -5.72 -4.12 26.56
N ALA A 285 -6.17 -4.90 25.59
CA ALA A 285 -7.03 -6.06 25.84
C ALA A 285 -6.39 -7.11 26.76
N SER A 286 -5.08 -7.22 26.75
CA SER A 286 -4.30 -8.11 27.60
C SER A 286 -3.92 -7.44 28.94
N ALA A 287 -3.43 -6.22 28.92
CA ALA A 287 -2.93 -5.48 30.05
C ALA A 287 -4.02 -5.30 31.13
N PHE A 288 -5.20 -4.83 30.75
CA PHE A 288 -6.31 -4.62 31.68
C PHE A 288 -6.91 -5.93 32.25
N ARG A 289 -6.59 -7.08 31.70
CA ARG A 289 -6.99 -8.39 32.27
C ARG A 289 -5.96 -8.94 33.23
N ARG A 290 -4.70 -8.52 33.13
CA ARG A 290 -3.58 -9.05 33.89
C ARG A 290 -3.21 -8.17 35.10
N LYS A 291 -3.43 -6.86 34.98
CA LYS A 291 -2.95 -5.87 35.95
C LYS A 291 -4.02 -4.81 36.22
N LEU A 292 -4.17 -4.44 37.48
CA LEU A 292 -4.94 -3.27 37.89
C LEU A 292 -3.97 -2.08 37.97
N TYR A 293 -4.26 -1.03 37.24
CA TYR A 293 -3.46 0.20 37.24
C TYR A 293 -4.06 1.20 38.21
N HIS A 294 -3.22 1.83 39.02
CA HIS A 294 -3.61 2.80 40.04
C HIS A 294 -3.24 4.24 39.65
N SER A 295 -2.38 4.43 38.68
CA SER A 295 -1.99 5.74 38.15
C SER A 295 -1.84 5.72 36.64
N LEU A 296 -1.83 6.92 36.05
CA LEU A 296 -1.57 7.11 34.64
C LEU A 296 -0.11 6.72 34.31
N ASP A 297 0.82 7.09 35.18
CA ASP A 297 2.25 6.82 34.98
C ASP A 297 2.57 5.32 34.96
N GLU A 298 1.87 4.54 35.80
CA GLU A 298 2.02 3.09 35.82
C GLU A 298 1.57 2.46 34.48
N LEU A 299 0.46 2.94 33.94
CA LEU A 299 -0.03 2.50 32.62
C LEU A 299 0.89 2.98 31.50
N GLN A 300 1.40 4.23 31.59
CA GLN A 300 2.33 4.78 30.61
C GLN A 300 3.63 3.96 30.55
N ALA A 301 4.19 3.56 31.68
CA ALA A 301 5.39 2.74 31.70
C ALA A 301 5.21 1.42 30.93
N ASP A 302 4.07 0.75 31.11
CA ASP A 302 3.78 -0.49 30.38
C ASP A 302 3.50 -0.23 28.89
N VAL A 303 2.87 0.89 28.54
CA VAL A 303 2.71 1.35 27.13
C VAL A 303 4.08 1.60 26.49
N ASP A 304 5.01 2.24 27.20
CA ASP A 304 6.35 2.55 26.67
C ASP A 304 7.14 1.28 26.37
N VAL A 305 7.07 0.26 27.23
CA VAL A 305 7.68 -1.05 26.99
C VAL A 305 7.08 -1.71 25.72
N TRP A 306 5.76 -1.66 25.59
CA TRP A 306 5.09 -2.21 24.41
C TRP A 306 5.44 -1.42 23.15
N MET A 307 5.52 -0.09 23.21
CA MET A 307 5.91 0.77 22.09
C MET A 307 7.34 0.48 21.62
N GLN A 308 8.26 0.20 22.55
CA GLN A 308 9.62 -0.20 22.21
C GLN A 308 9.61 -1.51 21.38
N SER A 309 8.86 -2.53 21.82
CA SER A 309 8.71 -3.78 21.07
C SER A 309 8.01 -3.55 19.72
N TYR A 310 6.97 -2.71 19.66
CA TYR A 310 6.30 -2.34 18.41
C TYR A 310 7.27 -1.72 17.39
N ASN A 311 8.11 -0.79 17.82
CA ASN A 311 9.01 -0.07 16.94
C ASN A 311 10.27 -0.87 16.56
N ALA A 312 10.85 -1.63 17.51
CA ALA A 312 12.16 -2.26 17.34
C ALA A 312 12.10 -3.75 16.96
N GLU A 313 11.01 -4.46 17.31
CA GLU A 313 10.94 -5.91 17.13
C GLU A 313 9.83 -6.34 16.16
N ARG A 314 8.70 -5.63 16.15
CA ARG A 314 7.55 -5.99 15.31
C ARG A 314 7.79 -5.67 13.86
N THR A 315 7.77 -6.69 12.99
CA THR A 315 7.92 -6.51 11.55
C THR A 315 6.63 -6.06 10.89
N HIS A 316 6.74 -5.19 9.89
CA HIS A 316 5.63 -4.66 9.11
C HIS A 316 5.74 -5.07 7.64
N SER A 317 4.67 -5.66 7.09
CA SER A 317 4.58 -6.05 5.68
C SER A 317 4.10 -4.92 4.76
N GLY A 318 3.77 -3.75 5.31
CA GLY A 318 3.25 -2.62 4.55
C GLY A 318 4.27 -1.98 3.60
N LYS A 319 3.77 -1.08 2.76
CA LYS A 319 4.58 -0.28 1.82
C LYS A 319 5.73 0.39 2.59
N TYR A 320 6.93 0.37 2.02
CA TYR A 320 8.21 0.86 2.52
C TYR A 320 8.90 0.00 3.60
N CYS A 321 8.16 -0.71 4.46
CA CYS A 321 8.77 -1.58 5.48
C CYS A 321 9.23 -2.92 4.92
N TYR A 322 8.43 -3.55 4.05
CA TYR A 322 8.77 -4.82 3.36
C TYR A 322 9.29 -5.92 4.28
N GLY A 323 8.70 -6.06 5.47
CA GLY A 323 9.10 -7.05 6.46
C GLY A 323 10.16 -6.59 7.48
N LYS A 324 10.60 -5.32 7.41
CA LYS A 324 11.46 -4.69 8.42
C LYS A 324 10.64 -4.13 9.58
N THR A 325 11.33 -3.81 10.67
CA THR A 325 10.71 -3.07 11.79
C THR A 325 10.57 -1.59 11.45
N PRO A 326 9.67 -0.85 12.11
CA PRO A 326 9.54 0.59 11.94
C PRO A 326 10.86 1.36 12.18
N LEU A 327 11.57 1.02 13.27
CA LEU A 327 12.85 1.64 13.59
C LEU A 327 13.90 1.37 12.51
N GLN A 328 14.03 0.13 12.08
CA GLN A 328 14.97 -0.24 11.02
C GLN A 328 14.64 0.50 9.71
N THR A 329 13.36 0.56 9.34
CA THR A 329 12.90 1.28 8.15
C THR A 329 13.21 2.77 8.26
N PHE A 330 13.01 3.39 9.44
CA PHE A 330 13.31 4.79 9.68
C PHE A 330 14.80 5.09 9.50
N ILE A 331 15.68 4.34 10.19
CA ILE A 331 17.12 4.55 10.16
C ILE A 331 17.71 4.34 8.76
N GLU A 332 17.34 3.25 8.09
CA GLU A 332 17.87 2.94 6.74
C GLU A 332 17.40 3.94 5.67
N SER A 333 16.26 4.58 5.89
CA SER A 333 15.69 5.54 4.94
C SER A 333 15.93 7.02 5.32
N ALA A 334 16.60 7.28 6.44
CA ALA A 334 16.92 8.66 6.89
C ALA A 334 17.72 9.43 5.83
N THR A 335 18.64 8.76 5.13
CA THR A 335 19.44 9.36 4.04
C THR A 335 18.58 9.92 2.91
N LEU A 336 17.43 9.30 2.61
CA LEU A 336 16.51 9.82 1.59
C LEU A 336 15.93 11.20 1.96
N ALA A 337 15.78 11.47 3.26
CA ALA A 337 15.30 12.76 3.74
C ALA A 337 16.37 13.86 3.50
N TYR A 338 17.63 13.52 3.69
CA TYR A 338 18.75 14.45 3.42
C TYR A 338 18.90 14.76 1.94
N ASP A 339 18.93 13.73 1.09
CA ASP A 339 19.13 13.90 -0.34
C ASP A 339 18.05 14.80 -0.95
N LYS A 340 16.80 14.62 -0.54
CA LYS A 340 15.67 15.43 -1.04
C LYS A 340 15.62 16.85 -0.50
N GLN A 341 16.22 17.13 0.65
CA GLN A 341 16.32 18.48 1.19
C GLN A 341 17.43 19.29 0.52
N LEU A 342 18.54 18.64 0.19
CA LEU A 342 19.60 19.31 -0.56
C LEU A 342 19.10 19.79 -1.93
N ASP A 343 18.22 19.04 -2.60
CA ASP A 343 17.57 19.46 -3.84
C ASP A 343 16.65 20.69 -3.67
N ARG A 344 16.04 20.87 -2.49
CA ARG A 344 15.21 22.04 -2.16
C ARG A 344 16.02 23.24 -1.67
N MET A 345 17.23 23.01 -1.14
CA MET A 345 18.14 24.04 -0.65
C MET A 345 19.07 24.61 -1.73
N GLN A 346 19.12 24.00 -2.93
CA GLN A 346 19.84 24.63 -4.04
C GLN A 346 19.07 25.89 -4.45
N PRO A 347 19.62 27.09 -4.24
CA PRO A 347 19.00 28.31 -4.74
C PRO A 347 18.94 28.15 -6.26
N THR A 348 17.75 28.30 -6.83
CA THR A 348 17.62 28.61 -8.26
C THR A 348 18.52 29.78 -8.55
N SER A 349 19.67 29.52 -9.16
CA SER A 349 20.56 30.57 -9.65
C SER A 349 19.85 31.22 -10.82
N THR A 350 18.96 32.16 -10.53
CA THR A 350 18.62 33.21 -11.49
C THR A 350 19.86 34.07 -11.65
N ALA A 351 20.67 33.70 -12.63
CA ALA A 351 21.70 34.56 -13.15
C ALA A 351 21.07 35.89 -13.58
N THR A 352 21.25 36.88 -12.74
CA THR A 352 21.08 38.25 -13.15
C THR A 352 22.40 38.63 -13.84
N GLU A 353 22.53 38.35 -15.13
CA GLU A 353 23.41 39.11 -15.99
C GLU A 353 22.80 40.49 -16.16
N VAL A 354 23.24 41.43 -15.34
CA VAL A 354 23.06 42.84 -15.61
C VAL A 354 24.27 43.22 -16.44
N ALA A 355 24.00 43.55 -17.70
CA ALA A 355 24.90 44.17 -18.63
C ALA A 355 25.55 45.45 -18.02
N ALA A 356 26.84 45.56 -18.17
CA ALA A 356 27.59 46.81 -18.21
C ALA A 356 27.83 47.19 -19.68
#